data_01b1afd137ff6d6a6a33113b429938f8
#
_entry.id   01b1afd137ff6d6a6a33113b429938f8
#
_cell.length_a   1.000
_cell.length_b   1.000
_cell.length_c   1.000
_cell.angle_alpha   90.00
_cell.angle_beta   90.00
_cell.angle_gamma   90.00
#
_symmetry.space_group_name_H-M   'P 1'
#
loop_
_entity.id
_entity.type
_entity.pdbx_description
1 polymer ?
#
loop_
_entity_poly.entity_id
_entity_poly.type
_entity_poly.pdbx_seq_one_letter_code
_entity_poly.pdbx_strand_id
1 'polypeptide(L)'
;MRASSRYKFLRIHTGRHDLPYYFEPYITYQKSFFDCFLKGDDYDGWKTGKQAPVAFAVRRGTQSPGSMQGELEFKFRNEKEWPLARTKYEKYYLTANKMLSKEKPSVEATFSYQAPESVNCSHSYRHSH
;
A
#
# COMPACT_ATOMS: atom_id res chain seq x y z
N MET A 1 2.85 -14.56 -1.63
CA MET A 1 3.64 -14.39 -0.39
C MET A 1 4.42 -15.67 -0.11
N ARG A 2 5.76 -15.55 0.09
CA ARG A 2 6.68 -16.71 0.21
C ARG A 2 6.98 -17.16 1.65
N ALA A 3 6.33 -16.58 2.67
CA ALA A 3 6.53 -17.02 4.05
C ALA A 3 6.06 -18.46 4.26
N SER A 4 6.75 -19.23 5.11
CA SER A 4 6.42 -20.63 5.41
C SER A 4 5.21 -20.79 6.33
N SER A 5 4.82 -19.73 7.06
CA SER A 5 3.67 -19.78 7.97
C SER A 5 2.38 -20.22 7.28
N ARG A 6 1.60 -21.05 7.98
CA ARG A 6 0.23 -21.40 7.55
C ARG A 6 -0.68 -20.17 7.45
N TYR A 7 -0.55 -19.26 8.40
CA TYR A 7 -1.32 -18.04 8.45
C TYR A 7 -0.48 -16.88 7.93
N LYS A 8 -0.97 -16.19 6.90
CA LYS A 8 -0.30 -15.08 6.23
C LYS A 8 -1.30 -13.99 5.94
N PHE A 9 -1.07 -12.82 6.49
CA PHE A 9 -1.93 -11.67 6.29
C PHE A 9 -1.13 -10.52 5.74
N LEU A 10 -1.64 -9.88 4.70
CA LEU A 10 -1.06 -8.70 4.10
C LEU A 10 -2.05 -7.55 4.22
N ARG A 11 -1.59 -6.47 4.83
CA ARG A 11 -2.33 -5.21 4.91
C ARG A 11 -1.52 -4.11 4.24
N ILE A 12 -2.11 -3.46 3.26
CA ILE A 12 -1.50 -2.35 2.53
C ILE A 12 -2.37 -1.13 2.75
N HIS A 13 -1.80 -0.12 3.36
CA HIS A 13 -2.44 1.16 3.62
C HIS A 13 -1.86 2.25 2.71
N THR A 14 -2.50 3.40 2.67
CA THR A 14 -2.13 4.53 1.82
C THR A 14 -1.43 5.65 2.60
N GLY A 15 -1.41 5.55 3.92
CA GLY A 15 -0.83 6.52 4.81
C GLY A 15 0.69 6.57 4.79
N ARG A 16 1.23 7.58 5.45
CA ARG A 16 2.66 7.66 5.72
C ARG A 16 3.09 6.46 6.55
N HIS A 17 4.39 6.19 6.64
CA HIS A 17 4.94 5.03 7.34
C HIS A 17 4.57 4.97 8.85
N ASP A 18 4.29 6.10 9.47
CA ASP A 18 3.85 6.25 10.85
C ASP A 18 2.32 6.22 11.02
N LEU A 19 1.58 6.36 9.92
CA LEU A 19 0.13 6.25 9.88
C LEU A 19 -0.24 4.97 9.11
N PRO A 20 -1.20 4.21 9.54
CA PRO A 20 -2.17 4.42 10.65
C PRO A 20 -1.85 3.65 11.94
N TYR A 21 -0.69 3.02 12.07
CA TYR A 21 -0.40 2.00 13.09
C TYR A 21 -0.71 2.40 14.53
N TYR A 22 -0.54 3.68 14.87
CA TYR A 22 -0.66 4.19 16.25
C TYR A 22 -2.04 4.80 16.55
N PHE A 23 -3.00 4.61 15.65
CA PHE A 23 -4.34 5.21 15.76
C PHE A 23 -5.44 4.16 15.67
N GLU A 24 -6.57 4.42 16.29
CA GLU A 24 -7.78 3.61 16.07
C GLU A 24 -8.33 3.83 14.64
N PRO A 25 -8.87 2.80 13.99
CA PRO A 25 -9.14 1.43 14.49
C PRO A 25 -7.96 0.45 14.36
N TYR A 26 -6.80 0.89 13.93
CA TYR A 26 -5.68 0.00 13.60
C TYR A 26 -5.00 -0.59 14.85
N ILE A 27 -5.00 0.13 15.97
CA ILE A 27 -4.53 -0.39 17.25
C ILE A 27 -5.37 -1.60 17.66
N THR A 28 -6.69 -1.46 17.64
CA THR A 28 -7.62 -2.56 17.95
C THR A 28 -7.43 -3.73 17.00
N TYR A 29 -7.20 -3.48 15.71
CA TYR A 29 -6.94 -4.50 14.72
C TYR A 29 -5.64 -5.28 15.01
N GLN A 30 -4.55 -4.58 15.32
CA GLN A 30 -3.27 -5.23 15.70
C GLN A 30 -3.43 -6.02 17.00
N LYS A 31 -4.12 -5.45 17.97
CA LYS A 31 -4.39 -6.14 19.25
C LYS A 31 -5.11 -7.46 19.01
N SER A 32 -6.15 -7.49 18.19
CA SER A 32 -6.91 -8.71 17.90
C SER A 32 -6.03 -9.79 17.22
N PHE A 33 -5.10 -9.39 16.37
CA PHE A 33 -4.12 -10.31 15.79
C PHE A 33 -3.23 -10.94 16.87
N PHE A 34 -2.65 -10.12 17.74
CA PHE A 34 -1.80 -10.63 18.81
C PHE A 34 -2.56 -11.44 19.85
N ASP A 35 -3.78 -11.06 20.19
CA ASP A 35 -4.63 -11.85 21.08
C ASP A 35 -4.89 -13.24 20.49
N CYS A 36 -5.18 -13.31 19.18
CA CYS A 36 -5.38 -14.60 18.50
C CYS A 36 -4.13 -15.50 18.52
N PHE A 37 -2.97 -14.95 18.12
CA PHE A 37 -1.79 -15.78 17.89
C PHE A 37 -0.91 -15.98 19.12
N LEU A 38 -0.95 -15.09 20.10
CA LEU A 38 -0.16 -15.18 21.33
C LEU A 38 -0.97 -15.69 22.52
N LYS A 39 -2.27 -15.39 22.61
CA LYS A 39 -3.12 -15.77 23.74
C LYS A 39 -4.15 -16.84 23.39
N GLY A 40 -4.41 -17.09 22.11
CA GLY A 40 -5.41 -18.05 21.65
C GLY A 40 -6.81 -17.49 21.47
N ASP A 41 -7.04 -16.20 21.71
CA ASP A 41 -8.33 -15.53 21.64
C ASP A 41 -8.67 -15.07 20.21
N ASP A 42 -9.36 -15.92 19.46
CA ASP A 42 -9.71 -15.65 18.05
C ASP A 42 -11.11 -15.01 17.88
N TYR A 43 -11.40 -13.95 18.61
CA TYR A 43 -12.71 -13.27 18.54
C TYR A 43 -12.95 -12.56 17.20
N ASP A 44 -11.91 -12.20 16.47
CA ASP A 44 -12.01 -11.57 15.14
C ASP A 44 -11.89 -12.55 13.97
N GLY A 45 -11.63 -13.83 14.25
CA GLY A 45 -11.66 -14.91 13.26
C GLY A 45 -10.47 -14.93 12.32
N TRP A 46 -9.27 -14.69 12.84
CA TRP A 46 -8.00 -14.80 12.10
C TRP A 46 -7.72 -16.22 11.62
N LYS A 47 -7.99 -17.22 12.47
CA LYS A 47 -7.78 -18.65 12.15
C LYS A 47 -8.98 -19.26 11.43
N THR A 48 -10.17 -18.69 11.59
CA THR A 48 -11.41 -19.21 11.01
C THR A 48 -11.73 -18.65 9.61
N GLY A 49 -10.91 -17.69 9.13
CA GLY A 49 -11.05 -17.13 7.77
C GLY A 49 -12.02 -15.95 7.68
N LYS A 50 -12.53 -15.42 8.78
CA LYS A 50 -13.31 -14.18 8.80
C LYS A 50 -12.45 -12.98 8.38
N GLN A 51 -11.18 -12.96 8.80
CA GLN A 51 -10.21 -11.98 8.33
C GLN A 51 -9.66 -12.39 6.96
N ALA A 52 -9.78 -11.49 5.99
CA ALA A 52 -9.24 -11.75 4.65
C ALA A 52 -7.72 -11.85 4.66
N PRO A 53 -7.11 -12.80 3.92
CA PRO A 53 -5.64 -12.93 3.86
C PRO A 53 -4.95 -11.68 3.33
N VAL A 54 -5.61 -10.94 2.46
CA VAL A 54 -5.09 -9.69 1.89
C VAL A 54 -6.17 -8.62 1.99
N ALA A 55 -5.80 -7.47 2.52
CA ALA A 55 -6.62 -6.28 2.45
C ALA A 55 -5.75 -5.08 2.10
N PHE A 56 -6.16 -4.32 1.11
CA PHE A 56 -5.44 -3.11 0.72
C PHE A 56 -6.39 -1.94 0.53
N ALA A 57 -5.96 -0.78 1.00
CA ALA A 57 -6.69 0.45 0.82
C ALA A 57 -6.54 0.92 -0.64
N VAL A 58 -7.65 1.26 -1.28
CA VAL A 58 -7.65 1.79 -2.64
C VAL A 58 -7.67 3.30 -2.56
N ARG A 59 -6.55 3.93 -2.90
CA ARG A 59 -6.43 5.38 -2.88
C ARG A 59 -7.35 6.02 -3.92
N ARG A 60 -8.12 7.00 -3.47
CA ARG A 60 -8.94 7.90 -4.28
C ARG A 60 -8.68 9.33 -3.81
N GLY A 61 -9.26 10.31 -4.43
CA GLY A 61 -9.17 11.68 -3.92
C GLY A 61 -9.66 11.77 -2.47
N THR A 62 -9.00 12.59 -1.67
CA THR A 62 -9.37 12.86 -0.27
C THR A 62 -9.33 14.35 0.00
N GLN A 63 -10.20 14.82 0.91
CA GLN A 63 -10.23 16.20 1.38
C GLN A 63 -9.10 16.50 2.40
N SER A 64 -8.56 15.48 3.03
CA SER A 64 -7.58 15.60 4.11
C SER A 64 -6.32 14.79 3.85
N PRO A 65 -5.53 15.12 2.81
CA PRO A 65 -4.34 14.34 2.45
C PRO A 65 -3.29 14.37 3.57
N GLY A 66 -2.70 13.21 3.84
CA GLY A 66 -1.63 13.05 4.84
C GLY A 66 -2.09 13.14 6.29
N SER A 67 -3.38 13.10 6.55
CA SER A 67 -3.97 13.03 7.89
C SER A 67 -4.59 11.66 8.16
N MET A 68 -4.80 11.32 9.43
CA MET A 68 -5.51 10.10 9.81
C MET A 68 -6.96 10.10 9.30
N GLN A 69 -7.61 11.25 9.31
CA GLN A 69 -8.95 11.41 8.77
C GLN A 69 -9.00 11.04 7.28
N GLY A 70 -8.03 11.52 6.49
CA GLY A 70 -7.94 11.18 5.06
C GLY A 70 -7.66 9.69 4.83
N GLU A 71 -6.90 9.03 5.71
CA GLU A 71 -6.66 7.60 5.62
C GLU A 71 -7.94 6.77 5.86
N LEU A 72 -8.80 7.19 6.77
CA LEU A 72 -10.06 6.53 7.07
C LEU A 72 -11.10 6.66 5.93
N GLU A 73 -10.93 7.59 5.02
CA GLU A 73 -11.77 7.74 3.82
C GLU A 73 -11.53 6.61 2.80
N PHE A 74 -10.36 5.97 2.83
CA PHE A 74 -10.02 4.92 1.89
C PHE A 74 -10.55 3.56 2.35
N LYS A 75 -11.45 3.00 1.55
CA LYS A 75 -12.02 1.68 1.83
C LYS A 75 -11.03 0.58 1.53
N PHE A 76 -10.95 -0.39 2.41
CA PHE A 76 -10.20 -1.61 2.16
C PHE A 76 -10.92 -2.51 1.16
N ARG A 77 -10.14 -3.06 0.25
CA ARG A 77 -10.53 -4.13 -0.64
C ARG A 77 -9.91 -5.43 -0.15
N ASN A 78 -10.75 -6.41 0.08
CA ASN A 78 -10.35 -7.73 0.54
C ASN A 78 -10.09 -8.66 -0.63
N GLU A 79 -9.00 -9.43 -0.58
CA GLU A 79 -8.60 -10.38 -1.59
C GLU A 79 -8.12 -11.68 -0.94
N LYS A 80 -8.18 -12.77 -1.70
CA LYS A 80 -7.79 -14.10 -1.21
C LYS A 80 -6.29 -14.34 -1.29
N GLU A 81 -5.59 -13.61 -2.15
CA GLU A 81 -4.17 -13.84 -2.43
C GLU A 81 -3.46 -12.58 -2.95
N TRP A 82 -2.14 -12.60 -2.88
CA TRP A 82 -1.26 -11.58 -3.47
C TRP A 82 0.02 -12.24 -4.02
N PRO A 83 0.47 -11.98 -5.26
CA PRO A 83 -0.23 -11.18 -6.29
C PRO A 83 -1.60 -11.73 -6.64
N LEU A 84 -2.50 -10.87 -7.16
CA LEU A 84 -3.85 -11.29 -7.52
C LEU A 84 -3.79 -12.23 -8.72
N ALA A 85 -4.48 -13.37 -8.69
CA ALA A 85 -4.51 -14.33 -9.80
C ALA A 85 -4.95 -13.71 -11.14
N ARG A 86 -5.82 -12.70 -11.08
CA ARG A 86 -6.31 -11.98 -12.25
C ARG A 86 -5.34 -10.92 -12.80
N THR A 87 -4.18 -10.71 -12.16
CA THR A 87 -3.22 -9.71 -12.60
C THR A 87 -2.61 -10.12 -13.94
N LYS A 88 -2.74 -9.26 -14.92
CA LYS A 88 -2.08 -9.39 -16.23
C LYS A 88 -0.97 -8.37 -16.32
N TYR A 89 0.26 -8.85 -16.43
CA TYR A 89 1.43 -7.98 -16.61
C TYR A 89 1.62 -7.70 -18.09
N GLU A 90 1.63 -6.44 -18.46
CA GLU A 90 1.89 -6.00 -19.82
C GLU A 90 3.21 -5.23 -19.86
N LYS A 91 4.01 -5.48 -20.89
CA LYS A 91 5.25 -4.73 -21.13
C LYS A 91 4.95 -3.48 -21.92
N TYR A 92 5.48 -2.37 -21.47
CA TYR A 92 5.53 -1.12 -22.22
C TYR A 92 6.97 -0.69 -22.38
N TYR A 93 7.29 -0.15 -23.53
CA TYR A 93 8.62 0.31 -23.89
C TYR A 93 8.59 1.83 -24.04
N LEU A 94 9.61 2.47 -23.49
CA LEU A 94 9.80 3.89 -23.69
C LEU A 94 10.38 4.10 -25.09
N THR A 95 9.76 4.97 -25.86
CA THR A 95 10.16 5.28 -27.25
C THR A 95 10.93 6.59 -27.33
N ALA A 96 11.67 6.80 -28.41
CA ALA A 96 12.50 8.00 -28.64
C ALA A 96 11.72 9.32 -28.55
N ASN A 97 10.43 9.32 -28.82
CA ASN A 97 9.56 10.47 -28.68
C ASN A 97 8.93 10.61 -27.27
N LYS A 98 9.51 9.94 -26.27
CA LYS A 98 9.07 9.96 -24.85
C LYS A 98 7.65 9.43 -24.61
N MET A 99 7.16 8.57 -25.49
CA MET A 99 5.88 7.89 -25.37
C MET A 99 6.07 6.46 -24.90
N LEU A 100 5.03 5.85 -24.36
CA LEU A 100 4.99 4.41 -24.06
C LEU A 100 4.32 3.67 -25.22
N SER A 101 4.96 2.58 -25.66
CA SER A 101 4.44 1.68 -26.70
C SER A 101 4.43 0.24 -26.23
N LYS A 102 3.48 -0.56 -26.70
CA LYS A 102 3.52 -2.02 -26.56
C LYS A 102 4.48 -2.69 -27.52
N GLU A 103 4.86 -2.00 -28.57
CA GLU A 103 5.86 -2.48 -29.54
C GLU A 103 7.26 -2.13 -29.08
N LYS A 104 8.17 -3.12 -29.11
CA LYS A 104 9.57 -2.91 -28.76
C LYS A 104 10.24 -2.03 -29.84
N PRO A 105 10.90 -0.91 -29.46
CA PRO A 105 11.64 -0.11 -30.42
C PRO A 105 12.73 -0.93 -31.11
N SER A 106 12.88 -0.72 -32.41
CA SER A 106 13.92 -1.36 -33.22
C SER A 106 15.29 -0.66 -33.09
N VAL A 107 15.31 0.57 -32.62
CA VAL A 107 16.51 1.39 -32.48
C VAL A 107 16.64 1.84 -31.04
N GLU A 108 17.86 1.78 -30.52
CA GLU A 108 18.21 2.34 -29.22
C GLU A 108 18.24 3.87 -29.30
N ALA A 109 17.69 4.53 -28.31
CA ALA A 109 17.68 5.98 -28.21
C ALA A 109 18.01 6.42 -26.79
N THR A 110 18.83 7.46 -26.69
CA THR A 110 19.14 8.11 -25.42
C THR A 110 18.46 9.46 -25.37
N PHE A 111 17.82 9.76 -24.25
CA PHE A 111 17.27 11.09 -23.99
C PHE A 111 17.65 11.53 -22.59
N SER A 112 17.91 12.81 -22.48
CA SER A 112 18.13 13.48 -21.20
C SER A 112 16.89 14.29 -20.83
N TYR A 113 16.73 14.48 -19.55
CA TYR A 113 15.74 15.41 -18.98
C TYR A 113 16.44 16.26 -17.93
N GLN A 114 15.99 17.47 -17.79
CA GLN A 114 16.41 18.32 -16.70
C GLN A 114 15.40 18.13 -15.56
N ALA A 115 15.90 17.64 -14.42
CA ALA A 115 15.07 17.62 -13.23
C ALA A 115 14.68 19.08 -12.90
N PRO A 116 13.42 19.37 -12.55
CA PRO A 116 13.08 20.68 -12.04
C PRO A 116 14.00 20.96 -10.86
N GLU A 117 14.61 22.14 -10.85
CA GLU A 117 15.37 22.60 -9.68
C GLU A 117 14.47 22.41 -8.47
N SER A 118 15.01 21.81 -7.42
CA SER A 118 14.26 21.44 -6.23
C SER A 118 13.44 22.65 -5.80
N VAL A 119 12.14 22.61 -6.03
CA VAL A 119 11.23 23.49 -5.29
C VAL A 119 11.57 23.18 -3.85
N ASN A 120 12.14 24.15 -3.13
CA ASN A 120 12.50 24.03 -1.72
C ASN A 120 11.31 23.47 -0.97
N CYS A 121 11.26 22.16 -0.81
CA CYS A 121 10.40 21.52 0.17
C CYS A 121 10.99 21.89 1.53
N SER A 122 10.74 23.11 1.96
CA SER A 122 10.92 23.49 3.35
C SER A 122 9.92 22.72 4.20
N HIS A 123 10.25 21.47 4.48
CA HIS A 123 9.62 20.74 5.55
C HIS A 123 10.11 21.35 6.85
N SER A 124 9.43 22.39 7.30
CA SER A 124 9.58 22.85 8.65
C SER A 124 9.00 21.80 9.59
N TYR A 125 9.83 20.88 10.03
CA TYR A 125 9.53 20.08 11.20
C TYR A 125 9.49 21.03 12.41
N ARG A 126 8.30 21.49 12.77
CA ARG A 126 8.09 22.07 14.10
C ARG A 126 8.01 20.90 15.07
N HIS A 127 9.08 20.67 15.79
CA HIS A 127 9.03 19.94 17.05
C HIS A 127 8.27 20.84 18.04
N SER A 128 7.04 20.48 18.36
CA SER A 128 6.39 20.99 19.57
C SER A 128 6.77 20.04 20.69
N HIS A 129 7.49 20.60 21.65
CA HIS A 129 7.77 19.99 22.95
C HIS A 129 6.47 19.81 23.74
#